data_2a6ea7fbefa6c595c105716c1e6b4be6
#
_entry.id   2a6ea7fbefa6c595c105716c1e6b4be6
#
_cell.length_a   1.000
_cell.length_b   1.000
_cell.length_c   1.000
_cell.angle_alpha   90.00
_cell.angle_beta   90.00
_cell.angle_gamma   90.00
#
_symmetry.space_group_name_H-M   'P 1'
#
loop_
_entity.id
_entity.type
_entity.pdbx_description
1 polymer ?
#
loop_
_entity_poly.entity_id
_entity_poly.type
_entity_poly.pdbx_seq_one_letter_code
_entity_poly.pdbx_strand_id
1 'polypeptide(L)'
;MSWVMSINPWATLAVAGLLEVLWASGLKNVGVGRPLTSLGVLAALAGSMTLLWVATQRLPIGTAYAVWTGIGAVGAALVGIVAYGEPATTVRAVCILLIVAGIVGLKLFSGAAA
;
A
#
# COMPACT_ATOMS: atom_id res chain seq x y z
N MET A 1 -18.01 -15.76 7.39
CA MET A 1 -16.73 -15.01 7.41
C MET A 1 -15.55 -15.82 7.92
N SER A 2 -15.72 -17.14 8.06
CA SER A 2 -14.62 -18.00 8.53
C SER A 2 -13.44 -18.02 7.58
N TRP A 3 -13.68 -17.89 6.29
CA TRP A 3 -12.59 -17.85 5.30
C TRP A 3 -11.66 -16.64 5.50
N VAL A 4 -12.19 -15.52 6.00
CA VAL A 4 -11.38 -14.32 6.28
C VAL A 4 -10.38 -14.61 7.38
N MET A 5 -10.78 -15.40 8.37
CA MET A 5 -9.91 -15.73 9.51
C MET A 5 -8.78 -16.71 9.14
N SER A 6 -8.90 -17.40 8.00
CA SER A 6 -7.87 -18.31 7.53
C SER A 6 -6.81 -17.62 6.66
N ILE A 7 -7.04 -16.39 6.23
CA ILE A 7 -6.11 -15.65 5.38
C ILE A 7 -5.04 -14.98 6.26
N ASN A 8 -3.78 -15.08 5.83
CA ASN A 8 -2.69 -14.39 6.53
C ASN A 8 -2.88 -12.87 6.38
N PRO A 9 -3.10 -12.13 7.48
CA PRO A 9 -3.39 -10.70 7.37
C PRO A 9 -2.20 -9.89 6.87
N TRP A 10 -0.98 -10.31 7.15
CA TRP A 10 0.20 -9.57 6.69
C TRP A 10 0.42 -9.75 5.19
N ALA A 11 0.18 -10.96 4.66
CA ALA A 11 0.22 -11.19 3.22
C ALA A 11 -0.87 -10.37 2.51
N THR A 12 -2.06 -10.31 3.09
CA THR A 12 -3.16 -9.51 2.58
C THR A 12 -2.80 -8.03 2.53
N LEU A 13 -2.17 -7.52 3.60
CA LEU A 13 -1.71 -6.13 3.64
C LEU A 13 -0.65 -5.86 2.58
N ALA A 14 0.28 -6.79 2.37
CA ALA A 14 1.32 -6.62 1.35
C ALA A 14 0.70 -6.49 -0.04
N VAL A 15 -0.26 -7.35 -0.38
CA VAL A 15 -0.95 -7.27 -1.67
C VAL A 15 -1.77 -5.98 -1.77
N ALA A 16 -2.48 -5.61 -0.71
CA ALA A 16 -3.24 -4.36 -0.67
C ALA A 16 -2.35 -3.15 -0.89
N GLY A 17 -1.17 -3.14 -0.26
CA GLY A 17 -0.19 -2.07 -0.42
C GLY A 17 0.36 -2.00 -1.84
N LEU A 18 0.63 -3.14 -2.47
CA LEU A 18 1.07 -3.18 -3.86
C LEU A 18 -0.01 -2.65 -4.80
N LEU A 19 -1.28 -2.98 -4.55
CA LEU A 19 -2.39 -2.41 -5.32
C LEU A 19 -2.50 -0.90 -5.11
N GLU A 20 -2.20 -0.43 -3.89
CA GLU A 20 -2.15 1.01 -3.63
C GLU A 20 -1.07 1.68 -4.48
N VAL A 21 0.09 1.07 -4.61
CA VAL A 21 1.14 1.57 -5.49
C VAL A 21 0.64 1.70 -6.93
N LEU A 22 -0.10 0.69 -7.41
CA LEU A 22 -0.64 0.71 -8.76
C LEU A 22 -1.61 1.87 -8.97
N TRP A 23 -2.63 2.02 -8.11
CA TRP A 23 -3.62 3.07 -8.33
C TRP A 23 -3.03 4.46 -8.06
N ALA A 24 -2.18 4.60 -7.05
CA ALA A 24 -1.56 5.88 -6.72
C ALA A 24 -0.61 6.33 -7.83
N SER A 25 0.21 5.42 -8.35
CA SER A 25 1.15 5.73 -9.43
C SER A 25 0.45 6.03 -10.75
N GLY A 26 -0.71 5.42 -10.98
CA GLY A 26 -1.50 5.67 -12.19
C GLY A 26 -2.37 6.92 -12.12
N LEU A 27 -2.43 7.57 -10.97
CA LEU A 27 -3.37 8.66 -10.72
C LEU A 27 -3.17 9.84 -11.67
N LYS A 28 -1.93 10.14 -12.04
CA LYS A 28 -1.62 11.22 -12.99
C LYS A 28 -2.17 10.96 -14.39
N ASN A 29 -2.49 9.72 -14.72
CA ASN A 29 -2.94 9.33 -16.04
C ASN A 29 -4.45 9.11 -16.13
N VAL A 30 -5.17 9.36 -15.05
CA VAL A 30 -6.63 9.28 -15.00
C VAL A 30 -7.23 10.47 -15.74
N GLY A 31 -8.29 10.25 -16.50
CA GLY A 31 -9.00 11.33 -17.16
C GLY A 31 -10.08 10.82 -18.09
N VAL A 32 -10.95 11.72 -18.52
CA VAL A 32 -12.07 11.41 -19.42
C VAL A 32 -11.57 10.84 -20.75
N GLY A 33 -10.43 11.32 -21.23
CA GLY A 33 -9.83 10.83 -22.48
C GLY A 33 -9.08 9.50 -22.34
N ARG A 34 -9.06 8.91 -21.16
CA ARG A 34 -8.31 7.67 -20.87
C ARG A 34 -9.17 6.69 -20.10
N PRO A 35 -10.25 6.16 -20.70
CA PRO A 35 -11.20 5.33 -19.97
C PRO A 35 -10.61 4.01 -19.47
N LEU A 36 -9.73 3.36 -20.23
CA LEU A 36 -9.14 2.09 -19.81
C LEU A 36 -8.19 2.29 -18.63
N THR A 37 -7.36 3.32 -18.67
CA THR A 37 -6.47 3.67 -17.57
C THR A 37 -7.26 4.01 -16.32
N SER A 38 -8.31 4.81 -16.47
CA SER A 38 -9.17 5.22 -15.35
C SER A 38 -9.87 4.02 -14.72
N LEU A 39 -10.39 3.10 -15.53
CA LEU A 39 -11.00 1.87 -15.03
C LEU A 39 -10.00 0.99 -14.29
N GLY A 40 -8.78 0.86 -14.81
CA GLY A 40 -7.71 0.10 -14.15
C GLY A 40 -7.34 0.68 -12.79
N VAL A 41 -7.22 2.00 -12.70
CA VAL A 41 -6.93 2.69 -11.44
C VAL A 41 -8.07 2.46 -10.44
N LEU A 42 -9.32 2.60 -10.88
CA LEU A 42 -10.48 2.37 -10.00
C LEU A 42 -10.55 0.93 -9.53
N ALA A 43 -10.26 -0.04 -10.41
CA ALA A 43 -10.24 -1.45 -10.04
C ALA A 43 -9.16 -1.74 -9.01
N ALA A 44 -7.96 -1.19 -9.19
CA ALA A 44 -6.86 -1.35 -8.24
C ALA A 44 -7.21 -0.71 -6.88
N LEU A 45 -7.83 0.46 -6.90
CA LEU A 45 -8.28 1.11 -5.68
C LEU A 45 -9.31 0.25 -4.93
N ALA A 46 -10.32 -0.24 -5.65
CA ALA A 46 -11.36 -1.09 -5.05
C ALA A 46 -10.76 -2.37 -4.47
N GLY A 47 -9.87 -3.02 -5.20
CA GLY A 47 -9.18 -4.23 -4.71
C GLY A 47 -8.32 -3.96 -3.49
N SER A 48 -7.57 -2.86 -3.52
CA SER A 48 -6.73 -2.45 -2.40
C SER A 48 -7.55 -2.20 -1.13
N MET A 49 -8.63 -1.44 -1.25
CA MET A 49 -9.51 -1.14 -0.11
C MET A 49 -10.18 -2.40 0.44
N THR A 50 -10.60 -3.31 -0.45
CA THR A 50 -11.22 -4.57 -0.04
C THR A 50 -10.23 -5.43 0.76
N LEU A 51 -9.00 -5.55 0.28
CA LEU A 51 -7.98 -6.32 0.98
C LEU A 51 -7.57 -5.66 2.29
N LEU A 52 -7.53 -4.34 2.34
CA LEU A 52 -7.31 -3.63 3.60
C LEU A 52 -8.41 -3.99 4.60
N TRP A 53 -9.67 -3.96 4.16
CA TRP A 53 -10.78 -4.36 5.02
C TRP A 53 -10.61 -5.78 5.55
N VAL A 54 -10.23 -6.72 4.68
CA VAL A 54 -9.99 -8.12 5.09
C VAL A 54 -8.91 -8.17 6.17
N ALA A 55 -7.80 -7.45 6.00
CA ALA A 55 -6.72 -7.43 6.98
C ALA A 55 -7.17 -6.88 8.34
N THR A 56 -8.08 -5.90 8.35
CA THR A 56 -8.57 -5.31 9.60
C THR A 56 -9.44 -6.26 10.41
N GLN A 57 -9.86 -7.38 9.83
CA GLN A 57 -10.61 -8.39 10.57
C GLN A 57 -9.73 -9.13 11.57
N ARG A 58 -8.42 -9.09 11.40
CA ARG A 58 -7.47 -9.77 12.28
C ARG A 58 -6.39 -8.86 12.88
N LEU A 59 -6.16 -7.70 12.28
CA LEU A 59 -5.17 -6.74 12.77
C LEU A 59 -5.87 -5.49 13.30
N PRO A 60 -5.28 -4.82 14.31
CA PRO A 60 -5.77 -3.52 14.73
C PRO A 60 -5.79 -2.55 13.54
N ILE A 61 -6.81 -1.71 13.47
CA ILE A 61 -6.98 -0.77 12.35
C ILE A 61 -5.78 0.18 12.22
N GLY A 62 -5.23 0.62 13.34
CA GLY A 62 -4.05 1.51 13.31
C GLY A 62 -2.85 0.84 12.66
N THR A 63 -2.57 -0.40 13.04
CA THR A 63 -1.47 -1.17 12.45
C THR A 63 -1.72 -1.45 10.97
N ALA A 64 -2.91 -1.94 10.64
CA ALA A 64 -3.25 -2.28 9.25
C ALA A 64 -3.17 -1.05 8.35
N TYR A 65 -3.77 0.05 8.78
CA TYR A 65 -3.78 1.28 7.98
C TYR A 65 -2.38 1.86 7.83
N ALA A 66 -1.59 1.90 8.90
CA ALA A 66 -0.23 2.44 8.85
C ALA A 66 0.66 1.62 7.92
N VAL A 67 0.57 0.30 7.98
CA VAL A 67 1.36 -0.59 7.10
C VAL A 67 0.90 -0.43 5.64
N TRP A 68 -0.40 -0.45 5.40
CA TRP A 68 -0.97 -0.27 4.06
C TRP A 68 -0.54 1.06 3.44
N THR A 69 -0.71 2.15 4.18
CA THR A 69 -0.33 3.49 3.73
C THR A 69 1.18 3.58 3.51
N GLY A 70 1.96 2.99 4.42
CA GLY A 70 3.42 3.02 4.32
C GLY A 70 3.95 2.27 3.10
N ILE A 71 3.42 1.08 2.83
CA ILE A 71 3.82 0.31 1.65
C ILE A 71 3.48 1.11 0.38
N GLY A 72 2.29 1.67 0.33
CA GLY A 72 1.86 2.47 -0.81
C GLY A 72 2.75 3.70 -1.00
N ALA A 73 3.06 4.39 0.09
CA ALA A 73 3.91 5.59 0.05
C ALA A 73 5.32 5.26 -0.44
N VAL A 74 5.93 4.21 0.09
CA VAL A 74 7.27 3.78 -0.33
C VAL A 74 7.27 3.37 -1.80
N GLY A 75 6.30 2.55 -2.20
CA GLY A 75 6.21 2.09 -3.58
C GLY A 75 5.96 3.23 -4.56
N ALA A 76 5.04 4.14 -4.21
CA ALA A 76 4.75 5.30 -5.06
C ALA A 76 5.96 6.22 -5.17
N ALA A 77 6.72 6.41 -4.08
CA ALA A 77 7.95 7.20 -4.12
C ALA A 77 9.00 6.58 -5.04
N LEU A 78 9.14 5.26 -4.99
CA LEU A 78 10.08 4.55 -5.88
C LEU A 78 9.63 4.64 -7.34
N VAL A 79 8.35 4.47 -7.62
CA VAL A 79 7.80 4.65 -8.96
C VAL A 79 8.02 6.09 -9.45
N GLY A 80 7.81 7.06 -8.58
CA GLY A 80 8.04 8.47 -8.89
C GLY A 80 9.48 8.72 -9.33
N ILE A 81 10.44 8.15 -8.64
CA ILE A 81 11.85 8.29 -8.98
C ILE A 81 12.16 7.60 -10.32
N VAL A 82 11.71 6.35 -10.49
CA VAL A 82 12.07 5.54 -11.65
C VAL A 82 11.28 5.94 -12.90
N ALA A 83 9.98 6.13 -12.76
CA ALA A 83 9.09 6.33 -13.91
C ALA A 83 8.80 7.80 -14.22
N TYR A 84 8.78 8.64 -13.20
CA TYR A 84 8.39 10.05 -13.36
C TYR A 84 9.56 11.03 -13.22
N GLY A 85 10.78 10.54 -13.10
CA GLY A 85 11.96 11.38 -13.05
C GLY A 85 12.07 12.25 -11.80
N GLU A 86 11.39 11.89 -10.73
CA GLU A 86 11.47 12.64 -9.47
C GLU A 86 12.86 12.52 -8.85
N PRO A 87 13.33 13.54 -8.11
CA PRO A 87 14.68 13.52 -7.58
C PRO A 87 14.86 12.46 -6.49
N ALA A 88 16.02 11.75 -6.56
CA ALA A 88 16.42 10.76 -5.57
C ALA A 88 17.41 11.40 -4.61
N THR A 89 16.95 12.33 -3.80
CA THR A 89 17.82 13.04 -2.86
C THR A 89 18.08 12.19 -1.61
N THR A 90 19.14 12.54 -0.88
CA THR A 90 19.47 11.87 0.39
C THR A 90 18.33 12.04 1.40
N VAL A 91 17.71 13.23 1.43
CA VAL A 91 16.57 13.48 2.34
C VAL A 91 15.41 12.55 2.03
N ARG A 92 15.06 12.38 0.76
CA ARG A 92 14.00 11.47 0.36
C ARG A 92 14.33 10.03 0.72
N ALA A 93 15.57 9.61 0.49
CA ALA A 93 16.01 8.27 0.83
C ALA A 93 15.90 7.99 2.33
N VAL A 94 16.33 8.94 3.16
CA VAL A 94 16.22 8.81 4.61
C VAL A 94 14.77 8.73 5.04
N CYS A 95 13.90 9.57 4.50
CA CYS A 95 12.48 9.55 4.85
C CYS A 95 11.81 8.24 4.43
N ILE A 96 12.13 7.71 3.27
CA ILE A 96 11.61 6.42 2.81
C ILE A 96 12.08 5.30 3.75
N LEU A 97 13.35 5.32 4.14
CA LEU A 97 13.89 4.33 5.08
C LEU A 97 13.20 4.40 6.44
N LEU A 98 12.85 5.60 6.92
CA LEU A 98 12.09 5.75 8.17
C LEU A 98 10.70 5.10 8.06
N ILE A 99 10.03 5.25 6.93
CA ILE A 99 8.74 4.62 6.69
C ILE A 99 8.89 3.09 6.72
N VAL A 100 9.88 2.56 6.01
CA VAL A 100 10.14 1.12 5.98
C VAL A 100 10.46 0.60 7.39
N ALA A 101 11.30 1.33 8.14
CA ALA A 101 11.63 0.96 9.51
C ALA A 101 10.38 0.93 10.39
N GLY A 102 9.48 1.89 10.22
CA GLY A 102 8.20 1.91 10.94
C GLY A 102 7.33 0.70 10.63
N ILE A 103 7.23 0.32 9.36
CA ILE A 103 6.47 -0.87 8.95
C ILE A 103 7.06 -2.14 9.60
N VAL A 104 8.36 -2.31 9.51
CA VAL A 104 9.06 -3.45 10.10
C VAL A 104 8.84 -3.48 11.61
N GLY A 105 8.96 -2.33 12.26
CA GLY A 105 8.73 -2.22 13.70
C GLY A 105 7.32 -2.60 14.09
N LEU A 106 6.32 -2.14 13.34
CA LEU A 106 4.93 -2.51 13.60
C LEU A 106 4.71 -4.02 13.49
N LYS A 107 5.32 -4.65 12.49
CA LYS A 107 5.19 -6.10 12.36
C LYS A 107 5.88 -6.84 13.50
N LEU A 108 7.10 -6.45 13.83
CA LEU A 108 7.89 -7.14 14.86
C LEU A 108 7.28 -7.01 16.25
N PHE A 109 6.65 -5.87 16.53
CA PHE A 109 6.14 -5.56 17.86
C PHE A 109 4.61 -5.61 17.94
N SER A 110 3.94 -6.11 16.90
CA SER A 110 2.47 -6.21 16.92
C SER A 110 1.98 -7.26 17.90
N GLY A 111 2.68 -8.37 17.97
CA GLY A 111 2.45 -9.45 18.95
C GLY A 111 1.13 -10.18 18.85
N ALA A 112 0.11 -9.58 18.32
CA ALA A 112 -1.26 -10.06 18.51
C ALA A 112 -1.77 -10.92 17.36
N ALA A 113 -1.65 -10.48 16.14
CA ALA A 113 -2.30 -11.12 15.00
C ALA A 113 -1.30 -11.59 13.94
N ALA A 114 -0.08 -11.70 14.34
CA ALA A 114 0.97 -12.12 13.42
C ALA A 114 0.83 -13.56 12.99
#